data_7094c6b3b37e9bfd0dda30773bd3ebf5
#
_entry.id   7094c6b3b37e9bfd0dda30773bd3ebf5
#
_cell.length_a   1.000
_cell.length_b   1.000
_cell.length_c   1.000
_cell.angle_alpha   90.00
_cell.angle_beta   90.00
_cell.angle_gamma   90.00
#
_symmetry.space_group_name_H-M   'P 1'
#
loop_
_entity.id
_entity.type
_entity.pdbx_description
1 polymer ?
#
loop_
_entity_poly.entity_id
_entity_poly.type
_entity_poly.pdbx_seq_one_letter_code
_entity_poly.pdbx_strand_id
1 'polypeptide(L)'
;MNVTTGTELLKKNAPAILTAAACIGTVTTAVLTARGVTLAIERTADYCRENLRSPEDLDWKEKFTISYRCYIPAAIAGVSTLVAIVAANRVQYARGAAFALAYAGSEKAFARYRDAVAEVVKPKDREKIKTRVAEKALKEAGEPVSGTVLVAASGDVLCYDVFSGRYFRSDIETIRRVENNINGQLNTECYASLNEFYIGLGLPPVAAGELVGWSEPNSLSVEFGSQLDPKGNPVLTIDFLVAPKENYFKIA
;
A
#
# COMPACT_ATOMS: atom_id res chain seq x y z
N MET A 1 -12.65 30.48 9.99
CA MET A 1 -12.51 29.02 9.85
C MET A 1 -12.02 28.74 8.44
N ASN A 2 -10.73 28.35 8.31
CA ASN A 2 -9.98 28.44 7.05
C ASN A 2 -10.43 27.40 6.01
N VAL A 3 -10.84 27.85 4.84
CA VAL A 3 -11.19 27.02 3.66
C VAL A 3 -10.02 26.11 3.25
N THR A 4 -8.78 26.51 3.50
CA THR A 4 -7.56 25.73 3.27
C THR A 4 -7.49 24.41 4.05
N THR A 5 -8.03 24.36 5.28
CA THR A 5 -8.02 23.16 6.12
C THR A 5 -8.99 22.07 5.59
N GLY A 6 -10.11 22.49 5.00
CA GLY A 6 -11.10 21.57 4.43
C GLY A 6 -10.60 20.88 3.14
N THR A 7 -9.91 21.61 2.29
CA THR A 7 -9.35 21.08 1.03
C THR A 7 -8.18 20.11 1.27
N GLU A 8 -7.37 20.35 2.28
CA GLU A 8 -6.27 19.45 2.68
C GLU A 8 -6.81 18.14 3.26
N LEU A 9 -7.85 18.20 4.11
CA LEU A 9 -8.51 17.00 4.66
C LEU A 9 -9.19 16.17 3.56
N LEU A 10 -9.83 16.81 2.59
CA LEU A 10 -10.43 16.15 1.43
C LEU A 10 -9.37 15.45 0.57
N LYS A 11 -8.25 16.12 0.29
CA LYS A 11 -7.12 15.51 -0.44
C LYS A 11 -6.53 14.32 0.31
N LYS A 12 -6.35 14.43 1.62
CA LYS A 12 -5.81 13.34 2.44
C LYS A 12 -6.70 12.09 2.41
N ASN A 13 -8.02 12.27 2.49
CA ASN A 13 -9.01 11.19 2.56
C ASN A 13 -9.64 10.83 1.20
N ALA A 14 -9.17 11.44 0.10
CA ALA A 14 -9.75 11.24 -1.23
C ALA A 14 -9.91 9.75 -1.63
N PRO A 15 -8.95 8.82 -1.40
CA PRO A 15 -9.16 7.41 -1.73
C PRO A 15 -10.31 6.78 -0.96
N ALA A 16 -10.40 7.02 0.35
CA ALA A 16 -11.46 6.48 1.20
C ALA A 16 -12.84 7.02 0.79
N ILE A 17 -12.92 8.32 0.48
CA ILE A 17 -14.16 8.97 0.00
C ILE A 17 -14.60 8.37 -1.35
N LEU A 18 -13.67 8.20 -2.28
CA LEU A 18 -13.96 7.62 -3.61
C LEU A 18 -14.36 6.14 -3.51
N THR A 19 -13.73 5.37 -2.62
CA THR A 19 -14.12 3.97 -2.36
C THR A 19 -15.51 3.89 -1.75
N ALA A 20 -15.83 4.74 -0.77
CA ALA A 20 -17.17 4.81 -0.18
C ALA A 20 -18.22 5.21 -1.24
N ALA A 21 -17.91 6.21 -2.09
CA ALA A 21 -18.79 6.60 -3.19
C ALA A 21 -19.00 5.45 -4.20
N ALA A 22 -17.98 4.66 -4.49
CA ALA A 22 -18.09 3.49 -5.35
C ALA A 22 -18.99 2.40 -4.74
N CYS A 23 -18.86 2.11 -3.44
CA CYS A 23 -19.72 1.16 -2.73
C CYS A 23 -21.19 1.61 -2.71
N ILE A 24 -21.44 2.89 -2.41
CA ILE A 24 -22.81 3.46 -2.45
C ILE A 24 -23.34 3.42 -3.87
N GLY A 25 -22.52 3.76 -4.86
CA GLY A 25 -22.87 3.76 -6.28
C GLY A 25 -23.28 2.39 -6.79
N THR A 26 -22.60 1.30 -6.39
CA THR A 26 -22.96 -0.08 -6.78
C THR A 26 -24.35 -0.46 -6.26
N VAL A 27 -24.62 -0.18 -4.98
CA VAL A 27 -25.95 -0.44 -4.38
C VAL A 27 -27.03 0.39 -5.06
N THR A 28 -26.77 1.68 -5.30
CA THR A 28 -27.70 2.57 -5.99
C THR A 28 -28.01 2.08 -7.41
N THR A 29 -26.99 1.66 -8.15
CA THR A 29 -27.14 1.11 -9.50
C THR A 29 -28.01 -0.14 -9.49
N ALA A 30 -27.79 -1.06 -8.54
CA ALA A 30 -28.61 -2.28 -8.41
C ALA A 30 -30.08 -1.95 -8.13
N VAL A 31 -30.36 -1.03 -7.20
CA VAL A 31 -31.73 -0.60 -6.88
C VAL A 31 -32.41 0.08 -8.07
N LEU A 32 -31.70 0.97 -8.78
CA LEU A 32 -32.24 1.66 -9.95
C LEU A 32 -32.46 0.70 -11.11
N THR A 33 -31.62 -0.32 -11.28
CA THR A 33 -31.82 -1.37 -12.30
C THR A 33 -33.08 -2.18 -11.96
N ALA A 34 -33.26 -2.62 -10.72
CA ALA A 34 -34.47 -3.34 -10.32
C ALA A 34 -35.75 -2.53 -10.57
N ARG A 35 -35.75 -1.24 -10.20
CA ARG A 35 -36.85 -0.32 -10.51
C ARG A 35 -37.06 -0.14 -12.01
N GLY A 36 -35.97 -0.02 -12.77
CA GLY A 36 -35.99 0.08 -14.24
C GLY A 36 -36.67 -1.12 -14.89
N VAL A 37 -36.41 -2.34 -14.39
CA VAL A 37 -37.06 -3.56 -14.87
C VAL A 37 -38.57 -3.51 -14.63
N THR A 38 -39.02 -3.14 -13.43
CA THR A 38 -40.46 -3.04 -13.12
C THR A 38 -41.15 -2.06 -14.05
N LEU A 39 -40.59 -0.85 -14.21
CA LEU A 39 -41.13 0.19 -15.09
C LEU A 39 -41.11 -0.23 -16.57
N ALA A 40 -40.11 -0.98 -17.00
CA ALA A 40 -40.01 -1.48 -18.37
C ALA A 40 -41.11 -2.51 -18.67
N ILE A 41 -41.39 -3.40 -17.72
CA ILE A 41 -42.49 -4.37 -17.83
C ILE A 41 -43.85 -3.65 -17.94
N GLU A 42 -44.12 -2.69 -17.06
CA GLU A 42 -45.33 -1.89 -17.08
C GLU A 42 -45.52 -1.16 -18.43
N ARG A 43 -44.49 -0.44 -18.90
CA ARG A 43 -44.56 0.26 -20.19
C ARG A 43 -44.76 -0.70 -21.39
N THR A 44 -44.10 -1.85 -21.35
CA THR A 44 -44.30 -2.84 -22.40
C THR A 44 -45.71 -3.39 -22.40
N ALA A 45 -46.28 -3.64 -21.23
CA ALA A 45 -47.67 -4.09 -21.07
C ALA A 45 -48.67 -3.04 -21.57
N ASP A 46 -48.47 -1.75 -21.22
CA ASP A 46 -49.33 -0.65 -21.68
C ASP A 46 -49.27 -0.48 -23.19
N TYR A 47 -48.04 -0.50 -23.78
CA TYR A 47 -47.86 -0.49 -25.23
C TYR A 47 -48.61 -1.64 -25.94
N CYS A 48 -48.53 -2.84 -25.36
CA CYS A 48 -49.22 -4.00 -25.89
C CYS A 48 -50.74 -3.86 -25.83
N ARG A 49 -51.31 -3.29 -24.75
CA ARG A 49 -52.74 -3.00 -24.61
C ARG A 49 -53.23 -1.98 -25.63
N GLU A 50 -52.45 -0.88 -25.82
CA GLU A 50 -52.82 0.16 -26.78
C GLU A 50 -52.82 -0.34 -28.23
N ASN A 51 -51.88 -1.21 -28.55
CA ASN A 51 -51.69 -1.73 -29.92
C ASN A 51 -52.33 -3.10 -30.18
N LEU A 52 -53.09 -3.65 -29.21
CA LEU A 52 -53.76 -4.96 -29.30
C LEU A 52 -52.80 -6.09 -29.70
N ARG A 53 -51.55 -6.04 -29.22
CA ARG A 53 -50.47 -7.03 -29.52
C ARG A 53 -50.09 -7.80 -28.25
N SER A 54 -49.60 -9.01 -28.42
CA SER A 54 -49.01 -9.77 -27.30
C SER A 54 -47.56 -9.36 -27.07
N PRO A 55 -47.05 -9.38 -25.81
CA PRO A 55 -45.63 -9.12 -25.52
C PRO A 55 -44.68 -10.09 -26.21
N GLU A 56 -45.16 -11.25 -26.62
CA GLU A 56 -44.38 -12.27 -27.33
C GLU A 56 -44.13 -11.90 -28.82
N ASP A 57 -45.04 -11.12 -29.40
CA ASP A 57 -45.00 -10.70 -30.81
C ASP A 57 -44.06 -9.48 -31.02
N LEU A 58 -43.49 -8.91 -29.97
CA LEU A 58 -42.58 -7.78 -30.05
C LEU A 58 -41.14 -8.25 -30.30
N ASP A 59 -40.51 -7.70 -31.37
CA ASP A 59 -39.08 -7.89 -31.60
C ASP A 59 -38.23 -7.25 -30.49
N TRP A 60 -37.02 -7.76 -30.29
CA TRP A 60 -36.10 -7.26 -29.28
C TRP A 60 -35.78 -5.75 -29.42
N LYS A 61 -35.76 -5.23 -30.69
CA LYS A 61 -35.58 -3.81 -30.99
C LYS A 61 -36.75 -2.97 -30.53
N GLU A 62 -37.97 -3.44 -30.72
CA GLU A 62 -39.19 -2.77 -30.24
C GLU A 62 -39.21 -2.73 -28.71
N LYS A 63 -38.94 -3.88 -28.05
CA LYS A 63 -38.82 -3.95 -26.57
C LYS A 63 -37.79 -2.99 -26.06
N PHE A 64 -36.60 -2.91 -26.68
CA PHE A 64 -35.55 -1.96 -26.30
C PHE A 64 -36.01 -0.51 -26.47
N THR A 65 -36.63 -0.15 -27.59
CA THR A 65 -37.08 1.20 -27.87
C THR A 65 -38.15 1.68 -26.86
N ILE A 66 -39.03 0.78 -26.40
CA ILE A 66 -40.04 1.08 -25.39
C ILE A 66 -39.42 1.29 -24.00
N SER A 67 -38.43 0.45 -23.65
CA SER A 67 -37.93 0.30 -22.29
C SER A 67 -36.65 1.06 -21.97
N TYR A 68 -35.83 1.48 -22.96
CA TYR A 68 -34.49 2.05 -22.71
C TYR A 68 -34.50 3.24 -21.76
N ARG A 69 -35.56 4.07 -21.81
CA ARG A 69 -35.67 5.25 -20.93
C ARG A 69 -35.77 4.88 -19.44
N CYS A 70 -36.28 3.70 -19.13
CA CYS A 70 -36.38 3.20 -17.75
C CYS A 70 -35.02 2.87 -17.16
N TYR A 71 -34.00 2.58 -18.00
CA TYR A 71 -32.64 2.23 -17.57
C TYR A 71 -31.67 3.41 -17.56
N ILE A 72 -32.06 4.60 -18.08
CA ILE A 72 -31.18 5.77 -18.09
C ILE A 72 -30.66 6.12 -16.68
N PRO A 73 -31.48 6.17 -15.60
CA PRO A 73 -30.99 6.48 -14.28
C PRO A 73 -29.96 5.45 -13.77
N ALA A 74 -30.20 4.16 -14.04
CA ALA A 74 -29.27 3.09 -13.68
C ALA A 74 -27.95 3.19 -14.47
N ALA A 75 -28.01 3.51 -15.75
CA ALA A 75 -26.84 3.70 -16.59
C ALA A 75 -25.96 4.87 -16.10
N ILE A 76 -26.57 6.01 -15.77
CA ILE A 76 -25.86 7.17 -15.22
C ILE A 76 -25.20 6.80 -13.88
N ALA A 77 -25.90 6.13 -12.98
CA ALA A 77 -25.35 5.69 -11.70
C ALA A 77 -24.17 4.70 -11.90
N GLY A 78 -24.31 3.76 -12.82
CA GLY A 78 -23.26 2.77 -13.15
C GLY A 78 -22.01 3.44 -13.71
N VAL A 79 -22.15 4.34 -14.68
CA VAL A 79 -21.02 5.09 -15.24
C VAL A 79 -20.32 5.94 -14.17
N SER A 80 -21.08 6.65 -13.34
CA SER A 80 -20.53 7.45 -12.24
C SER A 80 -19.73 6.59 -11.25
N THR A 81 -20.22 5.39 -10.95
CA THR A 81 -19.54 4.42 -10.10
C THR A 81 -18.22 3.95 -10.71
N LEU A 82 -18.20 3.61 -11.99
CA LEU A 82 -16.98 3.23 -12.69
C LEU A 82 -15.95 4.36 -12.70
N VAL A 83 -16.37 5.60 -12.93
CA VAL A 83 -15.49 6.77 -12.85
C VAL A 83 -14.91 6.92 -11.45
N ALA A 84 -15.70 6.73 -10.40
CA ALA A 84 -15.21 6.80 -9.02
C ALA A 84 -14.15 5.72 -8.71
N ILE A 85 -14.36 4.49 -9.20
CA ILE A 85 -13.40 3.38 -9.04
C ILE A 85 -12.09 3.70 -9.75
N VAL A 86 -12.15 4.13 -11.02
CA VAL A 86 -10.96 4.47 -11.81
C VAL A 86 -10.20 5.65 -11.17
N ALA A 87 -10.93 6.66 -10.70
CA ALA A 87 -10.32 7.81 -10.03
C ALA A 87 -9.63 7.39 -8.71
N ALA A 88 -10.26 6.53 -7.91
CA ALA A 88 -9.66 6.00 -6.68
C ALA A 88 -8.34 5.28 -6.96
N ASN A 89 -8.32 4.40 -7.96
CA ASN A 89 -7.12 3.68 -8.36
C ASN A 89 -6.01 4.63 -8.84
N ARG A 90 -6.34 5.60 -9.69
CA ARG A 90 -5.34 6.58 -10.18
C ARG A 90 -4.72 7.40 -9.05
N VAL A 91 -5.50 7.81 -8.05
CA VAL A 91 -4.98 8.55 -6.89
C VAL A 91 -4.04 7.67 -6.06
N GLN A 92 -4.34 6.39 -5.89
CA GLN A 92 -3.47 5.46 -5.17
C GLN A 92 -2.15 5.23 -5.92
N TYR A 93 -2.20 4.98 -7.23
CA TYR A 93 -1.00 4.84 -8.06
C TYR A 93 -0.12 6.08 -8.06
N ALA A 94 -0.72 7.28 -8.19
CA ALA A 94 0.02 8.53 -8.18
C ALA A 94 0.74 8.77 -6.83
N ARG A 95 0.10 8.41 -5.70
CA ARG A 95 0.74 8.51 -4.37
C ARG A 95 1.88 7.51 -4.21
N GLY A 96 1.69 6.27 -4.66
CA GLY A 96 2.74 5.26 -4.66
C GLY A 96 3.96 5.71 -5.48
N ALA A 97 3.72 6.17 -6.71
CA ALA A 97 4.78 6.67 -7.59
C ALA A 97 5.51 7.90 -7.00
N ALA A 98 4.79 8.85 -6.40
CA ALA A 98 5.41 10.01 -5.77
C ALA A 98 6.26 9.62 -4.55
N PHE A 99 5.80 8.65 -3.75
CA PHE A 99 6.56 8.12 -2.62
C PHE A 99 7.81 7.38 -3.11
N ALA A 100 7.69 6.53 -4.12
CA ALA A 100 8.78 5.80 -4.73
C ALA A 100 9.86 6.75 -5.29
N LEU A 101 9.46 7.82 -6.00
CA LEU A 101 10.39 8.84 -6.51
C LEU A 101 11.10 9.59 -5.37
N ALA A 102 10.39 9.94 -4.30
CA ALA A 102 10.99 10.57 -3.13
C ALA A 102 11.99 9.63 -2.44
N TYR A 103 11.63 8.35 -2.32
CA TYR A 103 12.49 7.33 -1.76
C TYR A 103 13.75 7.10 -2.61
N ALA A 104 13.60 6.91 -3.93
CA ALA A 104 14.73 6.74 -4.85
C ALA A 104 15.69 7.95 -4.86
N GLY A 105 15.14 9.17 -4.73
CA GLY A 105 15.95 10.38 -4.55
C GLY A 105 16.75 10.36 -3.26
N SER A 106 16.12 9.96 -2.18
CA SER A 106 16.71 9.82 -0.84
C SER A 106 17.78 8.73 -0.81
N GLU A 107 17.50 7.56 -1.42
CA GLU A 107 18.42 6.43 -1.51
C GLU A 107 19.70 6.80 -2.29
N LYS A 108 19.56 7.45 -3.45
CA LYS A 108 20.72 7.91 -4.24
C LYS A 108 21.55 8.94 -3.48
N ALA A 109 20.93 9.85 -2.76
CA ALA A 109 21.64 10.81 -1.91
C ALA A 109 22.35 10.12 -0.76
N PHE A 110 21.69 9.15 -0.12
CA PHE A 110 22.28 8.38 0.97
C PHE A 110 23.40 7.45 0.51
N ALA A 111 23.25 6.81 -0.65
CA ALA A 111 24.31 5.99 -1.24
C ALA A 111 25.57 6.83 -1.53
N ARG A 112 25.42 7.98 -2.17
CA ARG A 112 26.53 8.92 -2.40
C ARG A 112 27.20 9.38 -1.10
N TYR A 113 26.39 9.70 -0.08
CA TYR A 113 26.92 10.08 1.23
C TYR A 113 27.69 8.92 1.87
N ARG A 114 27.16 7.70 1.84
CA ARG A 114 27.78 6.51 2.37
C ARG A 114 29.10 6.18 1.65
N ASP A 115 29.12 6.29 0.32
CA ASP A 115 30.32 6.06 -0.48
C ASP A 115 31.40 7.11 -0.15
N ALA A 116 31.02 8.39 -0.05
CA ALA A 116 31.95 9.45 0.35
C ALA A 116 32.47 9.24 1.79
N VAL A 117 31.63 8.82 2.73
CA VAL A 117 32.04 8.45 4.10
C VAL A 117 32.98 7.22 4.05
N ALA A 118 32.71 6.27 3.16
CA ALA A 118 33.55 5.09 3.00
C ALA A 118 34.94 5.41 2.44
N GLU A 119 35.09 6.44 1.62
CA GLU A 119 36.39 6.89 1.10
C GLU A 119 37.20 7.67 2.13
N VAL A 120 36.54 8.51 2.94
CA VAL A 120 37.23 9.48 3.83
C VAL A 120 37.42 8.96 5.26
N VAL A 121 36.49 8.11 5.75
CA VAL A 121 36.44 7.66 7.15
C VAL A 121 37.04 6.27 7.33
N LYS A 122 37.94 6.13 8.31
CA LYS A 122 38.56 4.84 8.66
C LYS A 122 37.52 3.83 9.12
N PRO A 123 37.68 2.52 8.89
CA PRO A 123 36.70 1.49 9.25
C PRO A 123 36.22 1.56 10.70
N LYS A 124 37.11 1.82 11.66
CA LYS A 124 36.80 1.92 13.09
C LYS A 124 35.91 3.12 13.44
N ASP A 125 35.99 4.20 12.68
CA ASP A 125 35.18 5.39 12.91
C ASP A 125 33.81 5.30 12.19
N ARG A 126 33.69 4.44 11.16
CA ARG A 126 32.41 4.12 10.51
C ARG A 126 31.44 3.45 11.48
N GLU A 127 31.93 2.50 12.30
CA GLU A 127 31.11 1.87 13.35
C GLU A 127 30.55 2.89 14.35
N LYS A 128 31.36 3.87 14.75
CA LYS A 128 30.88 4.94 15.63
C LYS A 128 29.82 5.82 14.97
N ILE A 129 29.93 6.07 13.66
CA ILE A 129 28.95 6.84 12.92
C ILE A 129 27.64 6.07 12.84
N LYS A 130 27.66 4.78 12.51
CA LYS A 130 26.46 3.91 12.48
C LYS A 130 25.76 3.91 13.84
N THR A 131 26.52 3.70 14.93
CA THR A 131 25.99 3.73 16.28
C THR A 131 25.28 5.05 16.58
N ARG A 132 25.89 6.19 16.23
CA ARG A 132 25.26 7.51 16.44
C ARG A 132 24.04 7.77 15.57
N VAL A 133 23.99 7.26 14.35
CA VAL A 133 22.81 7.34 13.48
C VAL A 133 21.65 6.56 14.10
N ALA A 134 21.91 5.34 14.56
CA ALA A 134 20.91 4.52 15.25
C ALA A 134 20.41 5.14 16.55
N GLU A 135 21.31 5.70 17.39
CA GLU A 135 20.95 6.46 18.60
C GLU A 135 20.05 7.66 18.28
N LYS A 136 20.37 8.39 17.22
CA LYS A 136 19.60 9.57 16.81
C LYS A 136 18.22 9.16 16.30
N ALA A 137 18.14 8.12 15.48
CA ALA A 137 16.89 7.58 14.99
C ALA A 137 15.97 7.12 16.13
N LEU A 138 16.52 6.43 17.14
CA LEU A 138 15.77 6.02 18.34
C LEU A 138 15.29 7.23 19.17
N LYS A 139 16.10 8.26 19.30
CA LYS A 139 15.68 9.49 20.01
C LYS A 139 14.57 10.23 19.28
N GLU A 140 14.62 10.26 17.95
CA GLU A 140 13.58 10.88 17.10
C GLU A 140 12.29 10.06 17.08
N ALA A 141 12.38 8.73 17.13
CA ALA A 141 11.23 7.83 17.20
C ALA A 141 10.47 7.95 18.53
N GLY A 142 11.15 8.41 19.60
CA GLY A 142 10.56 8.55 20.94
C GLY A 142 10.36 7.21 21.64
N GLU A 143 9.54 7.24 22.69
CA GLU A 143 9.24 6.02 23.46
C GLU A 143 8.29 5.09 22.68
N PRO A 144 8.47 3.76 22.80
CA PRO A 144 7.49 2.82 22.30
C PRO A 144 6.17 3.02 23.06
N VAL A 145 5.17 3.59 22.40
CA VAL A 145 3.84 3.77 23.01
C VAL A 145 3.21 2.40 23.20
N SER A 146 2.73 2.12 24.41
CA SER A 146 2.03 0.88 24.73
C SER A 146 0.86 0.68 23.75
N GLY A 147 0.89 -0.40 22.95
CA GLY A 147 -0.06 -0.67 21.86
C GLY A 147 0.46 -0.40 20.44
N THR A 148 1.60 0.28 20.27
CA THR A 148 2.25 0.48 18.96
C THR A 148 3.40 -0.49 18.71
N VAL A 149 3.84 -1.25 19.73
CA VAL A 149 4.86 -2.29 19.56
C VAL A 149 4.21 -3.50 18.91
N LEU A 150 4.63 -3.80 17.69
CA LEU A 150 4.17 -4.97 16.95
C LEU A 150 4.77 -6.24 17.56
N VAL A 151 4.05 -7.34 17.50
CA VAL A 151 4.55 -8.64 17.93
C VAL A 151 4.84 -9.46 16.69
N ALA A 152 6.11 -9.84 16.50
CA ALA A 152 6.52 -10.75 15.45
C ALA A 152 6.07 -12.20 15.77
N ALA A 153 6.28 -13.09 14.82
CA ALA A 153 5.90 -14.49 14.96
C ALA A 153 6.61 -15.21 16.11
N SER A 154 7.81 -14.74 16.53
CA SER A 154 8.61 -15.32 17.61
C SER A 154 9.55 -14.29 18.22
N GLY A 155 9.96 -14.51 19.49
CA GLY A 155 10.91 -13.71 20.22
C GLY A 155 10.27 -12.62 21.08
N ASP A 156 10.98 -12.23 22.16
CA ASP A 156 10.48 -11.24 23.14
C ASP A 156 11.42 -10.03 23.31
N VAL A 157 12.52 -9.99 22.55
CA VAL A 157 13.45 -8.86 22.57
C VAL A 157 12.81 -7.68 21.87
N LEU A 158 12.85 -6.50 22.50
CA LEU A 158 12.41 -5.26 21.85
C LEU A 158 13.37 -4.90 20.73
N CYS A 159 12.85 -4.83 19.54
CA CYS A 159 13.56 -4.50 18.32
C CYS A 159 13.08 -3.15 17.76
N TYR A 160 13.96 -2.46 17.07
CA TYR A 160 13.63 -1.24 16.31
C TYR A 160 14.17 -1.36 14.89
N ASP A 161 13.28 -1.26 13.93
CA ASP A 161 13.64 -1.21 12.51
C ASP A 161 13.96 0.24 12.11
N VAL A 162 15.22 0.50 11.84
CA VAL A 162 15.71 1.84 11.47
C VAL A 162 15.10 2.31 10.14
N PHE A 163 14.81 1.39 9.22
CA PHE A 163 14.26 1.70 7.91
C PHE A 163 12.79 2.14 7.97
N SER A 164 11.93 1.37 8.65
CA SER A 164 10.50 1.67 8.76
C SER A 164 10.14 2.55 9.97
N GLY A 165 11.07 2.76 10.90
CA GLY A 165 10.82 3.51 12.13
C GLY A 165 9.88 2.81 13.12
N ARG A 166 9.75 1.47 13.06
CA ARG A 166 8.80 0.70 13.85
C ARG A 166 9.47 -0.08 14.96
N TYR A 167 8.80 -0.11 16.12
CA TYR A 167 9.14 -1.03 17.20
C TYR A 167 8.38 -2.34 17.04
N PHE A 168 9.06 -3.47 17.30
CA PHE A 168 8.47 -4.79 17.31
C PHE A 168 9.21 -5.71 18.27
N ARG A 169 8.62 -6.86 18.61
CA ARG A 169 9.26 -7.90 19.43
C ARG A 169 9.65 -9.07 18.55
N SER A 170 10.91 -9.48 18.64
CA SER A 170 11.46 -10.64 17.93
C SER A 170 12.75 -11.10 18.60
N ASP A 171 13.51 -11.96 17.95
CA ASP A 171 14.87 -12.36 18.31
C ASP A 171 15.78 -12.42 17.07
N ILE A 172 17.09 -12.41 17.30
CA ILE A 172 18.10 -12.43 16.24
C ILE A 172 17.97 -13.69 15.37
N GLU A 173 17.68 -14.83 15.96
CA GLU A 173 17.57 -16.11 15.26
C GLU A 173 16.39 -16.11 14.28
N THR A 174 15.24 -15.63 14.73
CA THR A 174 14.04 -15.46 13.89
C THR A 174 14.33 -14.52 12.73
N ILE A 175 14.99 -13.37 12.98
CA ILE A 175 15.32 -12.40 11.92
C ILE A 175 16.31 -13.04 10.92
N ARG A 176 17.34 -13.73 11.39
CA ARG A 176 18.30 -14.44 10.52
C ARG A 176 17.65 -15.56 9.70
N ARG A 177 16.71 -16.29 10.29
CA ARG A 177 15.96 -17.31 9.56
C ARG A 177 15.15 -16.69 8.41
N VAL A 178 14.48 -15.58 8.65
CA VAL A 178 13.73 -14.88 7.60
C VAL A 178 14.67 -14.32 6.54
N GLU A 179 15.79 -13.72 6.92
CA GLU A 179 16.85 -13.27 6.00
C GLU A 179 17.31 -14.41 5.08
N ASN A 180 17.59 -15.59 5.64
CA ASN A 180 18.00 -16.76 4.87
C ASN A 180 16.90 -17.26 3.93
N ASN A 181 15.63 -17.24 4.37
CA ASN A 181 14.50 -17.62 3.53
C ASN A 181 14.34 -16.67 2.33
N ILE A 182 14.43 -15.35 2.57
CA ILE A 182 14.37 -14.35 1.50
C ILE A 182 15.55 -14.53 0.54
N ASN A 183 16.75 -14.78 1.04
CA ASN A 183 17.91 -15.04 0.18
C ASN A 183 17.76 -16.35 -0.61
N GLY A 184 17.13 -17.37 -0.02
CA GLY A 184 16.75 -18.58 -0.75
C GLY A 184 15.75 -18.29 -1.89
N GLN A 185 14.77 -17.42 -1.63
CA GLN A 185 13.81 -16.96 -2.64
C GLN A 185 14.52 -16.14 -3.74
N LEU A 186 15.44 -15.25 -3.40
CA LEU A 186 16.24 -14.49 -4.37
C LEU A 186 16.98 -15.40 -5.35
N ASN A 187 17.50 -16.55 -4.87
CA ASN A 187 18.20 -17.53 -5.73
C ASN A 187 17.24 -18.26 -6.69
N THR A 188 15.95 -18.33 -6.39
CA THR A 188 14.96 -19.07 -7.20
C THR A 188 14.08 -18.14 -8.06
N GLU A 189 13.65 -17.02 -7.50
CA GLU A 189 12.74 -16.06 -8.13
C GLU A 189 13.44 -14.79 -8.62
N CYS A 190 14.73 -14.63 -8.31
CA CYS A 190 15.59 -13.50 -8.67
C CYS A 190 15.25 -12.18 -7.99
N TYR A 191 14.15 -12.06 -7.27
CA TYR A 191 13.75 -10.86 -6.54
C TYR A 191 12.88 -11.17 -5.32
N ALA A 192 12.86 -10.25 -4.35
CA ALA A 192 11.96 -10.26 -3.20
C ALA A 192 11.65 -8.83 -2.74
N SER A 193 10.40 -8.58 -2.32
CA SER A 193 9.96 -7.28 -1.81
C SER A 193 10.35 -7.09 -0.34
N LEU A 194 10.39 -5.84 0.11
CA LEU A 194 10.57 -5.52 1.53
C LEU A 194 9.38 -6.02 2.37
N ASN A 195 8.17 -6.05 1.81
CA ASN A 195 7.00 -6.58 2.51
C ASN A 195 7.07 -8.09 2.71
N GLU A 196 7.67 -8.85 1.80
CA GLU A 196 7.91 -10.29 2.00
C GLU A 196 8.80 -10.54 3.21
N PHE A 197 9.84 -9.72 3.42
CA PHE A 197 10.66 -9.77 4.63
C PHE A 197 9.82 -9.46 5.89
N TYR A 198 8.99 -8.42 5.88
CA TYR A 198 8.13 -8.11 7.04
C TYR A 198 7.08 -9.19 7.30
N ILE A 199 6.44 -9.70 6.27
CA ILE A 199 5.48 -10.81 6.39
C ILE A 199 6.16 -12.06 6.93
N GLY A 200 7.38 -12.35 6.47
CA GLY A 200 8.19 -13.46 7.02
C GLY A 200 8.48 -13.33 8.51
N LEU A 201 8.63 -12.11 9.01
CA LEU A 201 8.72 -11.81 10.44
C LEU A 201 7.37 -11.86 11.18
N GLY A 202 6.24 -11.97 10.46
CA GLY A 202 4.90 -11.86 11.04
C GLY A 202 4.47 -10.41 11.30
N LEU A 203 5.13 -9.45 10.68
CA LEU A 203 4.80 -8.03 10.80
C LEU A 203 3.85 -7.60 9.68
N PRO A 204 2.96 -6.61 9.94
CA PRO A 204 2.11 -6.07 8.89
C PRO A 204 2.95 -5.36 7.81
N PRO A 205 2.53 -5.44 6.54
CA PRO A 205 3.19 -4.78 5.44
C PRO A 205 3.20 -3.25 5.60
N VAL A 206 4.15 -2.58 4.95
CA VAL A 206 4.22 -1.12 4.84
C VAL A 206 3.80 -0.67 3.45
N ALA A 207 3.24 0.53 3.33
CA ALA A 207 2.66 1.05 2.09
C ALA A 207 3.64 1.07 0.90
N ALA A 208 4.93 1.28 1.16
CA ALA A 208 5.97 1.30 0.14
C ALA A 208 6.72 -0.02 -0.02
N GLY A 209 6.46 -1.01 0.84
CA GLY A 209 7.25 -2.23 0.88
C GLY A 209 7.12 -3.12 -0.35
N GLU A 210 6.08 -2.96 -1.16
CA GLU A 210 5.94 -3.61 -2.47
C GLU A 210 6.70 -2.89 -3.59
N LEU A 211 7.05 -1.62 -3.38
CA LEU A 211 7.72 -0.81 -4.40
C LEU A 211 9.25 -0.93 -4.33
N VAL A 212 9.76 -1.46 -3.22
CA VAL A 212 11.18 -1.61 -2.94
C VAL A 212 11.49 -3.03 -2.48
N GLY A 213 12.69 -3.51 -2.81
CA GLY A 213 13.12 -4.87 -2.48
C GLY A 213 14.55 -5.15 -2.91
N TRP A 214 14.89 -6.40 -2.97
CA TRP A 214 16.22 -6.88 -3.38
C TRP A 214 16.12 -7.77 -4.61
N SER A 215 17.18 -7.82 -5.38
CA SER A 215 17.35 -8.72 -6.51
C SER A 215 18.82 -9.09 -6.65
N GLU A 216 19.11 -10.24 -7.26
CA GLU A 216 20.50 -10.60 -7.55
C GLU A 216 21.20 -9.53 -8.42
N PRO A 217 22.50 -9.28 -8.17
CA PRO A 217 23.41 -9.92 -7.19
C PRO A 217 23.39 -9.31 -5.79
N ASN A 218 22.42 -8.45 -5.45
CA ASN A 218 22.37 -7.71 -4.19
C ASN A 218 21.41 -8.39 -3.20
N SER A 219 21.90 -9.44 -2.55
CA SER A 219 21.15 -10.19 -1.54
C SER A 219 20.83 -9.37 -0.29
N LEU A 220 19.76 -9.72 0.39
CA LEU A 220 19.40 -9.15 1.69
C LEU A 220 20.48 -9.47 2.73
N SER A 221 20.93 -8.45 3.44
CA SER A 221 21.81 -8.62 4.60
C SER A 221 21.37 -7.69 5.72
N VAL A 222 20.95 -8.27 6.84
CA VAL A 222 20.48 -7.56 8.02
C VAL A 222 21.66 -7.29 8.95
N GLU A 223 21.86 -6.03 9.30
CA GLU A 223 22.80 -5.60 10.34
C GLU A 223 22.08 -5.43 11.69
N PHE A 224 22.73 -5.88 12.75
CA PHE A 224 22.23 -5.75 14.12
C PHE A 224 23.06 -4.73 14.90
N GLY A 225 22.37 -3.88 15.64
CA GLY A 225 22.96 -2.98 16.62
C GLY A 225 22.29 -3.13 17.98
N SER A 226 22.93 -2.70 19.05
CA SER A 226 22.34 -2.64 20.37
C SER A 226 22.39 -1.20 20.86
N GLN A 227 21.24 -0.65 21.21
CA GLN A 227 21.05 0.73 21.65
C GLN A 227 20.20 0.76 22.93
N LEU A 228 20.13 1.90 23.57
CA LEU A 228 19.21 2.13 24.67
C LEU A 228 18.07 3.02 24.21
N ASP A 229 16.83 2.69 24.59
CA ASP A 229 15.68 3.55 24.41
C ASP A 229 15.80 4.81 25.32
N PRO A 230 14.92 5.82 25.18
CA PRO A 230 14.94 7.00 26.05
C PRO A 230 14.78 6.71 27.55
N LYS A 231 14.27 5.53 27.92
CA LYS A 231 14.14 5.07 29.32
C LYS A 231 15.35 4.27 29.81
N GLY A 232 16.32 3.98 28.93
CA GLY A 232 17.51 3.20 29.26
C GLY A 232 17.31 1.67 29.11
N ASN A 233 16.23 1.21 28.48
CA ASN A 233 16.05 -0.21 28.20
C ASN A 233 16.83 -0.62 26.92
N PRO A 234 17.41 -1.83 26.89
CA PRO A 234 18.12 -2.31 25.73
C PRO A 234 17.16 -2.58 24.56
N VAL A 235 17.51 -2.09 23.38
CA VAL A 235 16.77 -2.28 22.13
C VAL A 235 17.72 -2.83 21.08
N LEU A 236 17.32 -3.91 20.42
CA LEU A 236 18.00 -4.46 19.27
C LEU A 236 17.60 -3.64 18.03
N THR A 237 18.52 -2.91 17.44
CA THR A 237 18.26 -2.21 16.19
C THR A 237 18.58 -3.10 15.00
N ILE A 238 17.72 -3.08 13.99
CA ILE A 238 17.98 -3.72 12.70
C ILE A 238 18.07 -2.66 11.60
N ASP A 239 19.01 -2.86 10.69
CA ASP A 239 19.20 -2.06 9.50
C ASP A 239 19.61 -2.98 8.34
N PHE A 240 19.58 -2.49 7.12
CA PHE A 240 19.96 -3.26 5.95
C PHE A 240 21.33 -2.81 5.42
N LEU A 241 22.28 -3.74 5.34
CA LEU A 241 23.59 -3.48 4.73
C LEU A 241 23.44 -3.09 3.25
N VAL A 242 22.54 -3.79 2.56
CA VAL A 242 22.11 -3.47 1.21
C VAL A 242 20.70 -2.93 1.30
N ALA A 243 20.52 -1.62 1.12
CA ALA A 243 19.19 -1.00 1.15
C ALA A 243 18.30 -1.59 0.04
N PRO A 244 17.00 -1.82 0.33
CA PRO A 244 16.06 -2.28 -0.68
C PRO A 244 15.92 -1.24 -1.79
N LYS A 245 15.89 -1.67 -3.06
CA LYS A 245 15.90 -0.79 -4.24
C LYS A 245 14.55 -0.76 -4.93
N GLU A 246 14.28 0.36 -5.58
CA GLU A 246 13.14 0.51 -6.49
C GLU A 246 13.34 -0.32 -7.76
N ASN A 247 12.23 -0.80 -8.34
CA ASN A 247 12.28 -1.62 -9.57
C ASN A 247 13.13 -2.90 -9.45
N TYR A 248 13.26 -3.44 -8.24
CA TYR A 248 14.01 -4.66 -7.93
C TYR A 248 13.58 -5.89 -8.77
N PHE A 249 12.35 -5.90 -9.28
CA PHE A 249 11.78 -6.93 -10.16
C PHE A 249 12.17 -6.80 -11.64
N LYS A 250 12.88 -5.72 -12.03
CA LYS A 250 13.39 -5.57 -13.39
C LYS A 250 14.75 -6.24 -13.47
N ILE A 251 14.77 -7.44 -14.02
CA ILE A 251 16.00 -8.14 -14.36
C ILE A 251 16.70 -7.32 -15.46
N ALA A 252 17.94 -6.92 -15.22
CA ALA A 252 18.74 -6.14 -16.16
C ALA A 252 19.20 -7.01 -17.34
#